data_83c4b9aa1b2c79315e6d137eb11a449c
#
_entry.id   83c4b9aa1b2c79315e6d137eb11a449c
#
_cell.length_a   1.000
_cell.length_b   1.000
_cell.length_c   1.000
_cell.angle_alpha   90.00
_cell.angle_beta   90.00
_cell.angle_gamma   90.00
#
_symmetry.space_group_name_H-M   'P 1'
#
loop_
_entity.id
_entity.type
_entity.pdbx_description
1 polymer ?
#
loop_
_entity_poly.entity_id
_entity_poly.type
_entity_poly.pdbx_seq_one_letter_code
_entity_poly.pdbx_strand_id
1 'polypeptide(L)'
;VKETKHELIIAIANYGYNTQVMRAAEEGGATGGTVFHGKGVGMKRAEQFLGVSLVSEKEIIFIVTKTEQKNAIMKSIMEKAGIGTKAGTIAFSLPVTSTAGLRIIEDSGECEEI
;
A
#
# COMPACT_ATOMS: atom_id res chain seq x y z
N VAL A 1 1.15 22.45 7.35
CA VAL A 1 -0.07 21.65 7.14
C VAL A 1 -0.75 22.11 5.86
N LYS A 2 -1.08 21.19 4.99
CA LYS A 2 -1.63 21.51 3.69
C LYS A 2 -2.68 20.48 3.29
N GLU A 3 -3.79 20.93 2.71
CA GLU A 3 -4.75 20.02 2.11
C GLU A 3 -4.16 19.43 0.83
N THR A 4 -4.42 18.16 0.58
CA THR A 4 -3.79 17.44 -0.52
C THR A 4 -4.79 16.64 -1.33
N LYS A 5 -4.41 16.32 -2.57
CA LYS A 5 -5.08 15.32 -3.38
C LYS A 5 -4.26 14.04 -3.37
N HIS A 6 -4.09 13.51 -2.17
CA HIS A 6 -3.32 12.29 -1.93
C HIS A 6 -4.18 11.23 -1.27
N GLU A 7 -3.75 10.00 -1.40
CA GLU A 7 -4.35 8.87 -0.72
C GLU A 7 -3.29 8.01 -0.08
N LEU A 8 -3.68 7.34 0.99
CA LEU A 8 -2.86 6.35 1.66
C LEU A 8 -3.33 4.97 1.22
N ILE A 9 -2.43 4.20 0.63
CA ILE A 9 -2.66 2.80 0.34
C ILE A 9 -2.09 2.00 1.51
N ILE A 10 -2.93 1.12 2.08
CA ILE A 10 -2.50 0.19 3.12
C ILE A 10 -2.54 -1.20 2.49
N ALA A 11 -1.39 -1.82 2.32
CA ALA A 11 -1.27 -3.17 1.79
C ALA A 11 -0.87 -4.11 2.92
N ILE A 12 -1.55 -5.24 3.04
CA ILE A 12 -1.25 -6.25 4.05
C ILE A 12 -0.91 -7.54 3.32
N ALA A 13 0.34 -7.99 3.49
CA ALA A 13 0.88 -9.16 2.80
C ALA A 13 1.39 -10.18 3.81
N ASN A 14 1.59 -11.39 3.36
CA ASN A 14 2.26 -12.41 4.16
C ASN A 14 3.71 -11.98 4.43
N TYR A 15 4.19 -12.34 5.62
CA TYR A 15 5.55 -12.00 6.03
C TYR A 15 6.58 -12.52 5.03
N GLY A 16 7.56 -11.68 4.72
CA GLY A 16 8.63 -11.99 3.78
C GLY A 16 8.39 -11.55 2.35
N TYR A 17 7.22 -10.98 2.05
CA TYR A 17 6.85 -10.61 0.67
C TYR A 17 6.79 -9.11 0.42
N ASN A 18 7.30 -8.28 1.34
CA ASN A 18 7.26 -6.82 1.17
C ASN A 18 7.98 -6.37 -0.10
N THR A 19 9.09 -7.01 -0.46
CA THR A 19 9.83 -6.66 -1.68
C THR A 19 9.00 -6.87 -2.93
N GLN A 20 8.26 -7.98 -3.00
CA GLN A 20 7.36 -8.26 -4.13
C GLN A 20 6.25 -7.22 -4.22
N VAL A 21 5.66 -6.87 -3.09
CA VAL A 21 4.61 -5.85 -3.02
C VAL A 21 5.14 -4.49 -3.46
N MET A 22 6.30 -4.09 -2.94
CA MET A 22 6.90 -2.80 -3.28
C MET A 22 7.31 -2.70 -4.75
N ARG A 23 7.82 -3.79 -5.34
CA ARG A 23 8.10 -3.82 -6.78
C ARG A 23 6.82 -3.62 -7.59
N ALA A 24 5.77 -4.33 -7.22
CA ALA A 24 4.48 -4.18 -7.89
C ALA A 24 3.95 -2.75 -7.77
N ALA A 25 4.07 -2.17 -6.58
CA ALA A 25 3.65 -0.78 -6.35
C ALA A 25 4.46 0.21 -7.19
N GLU A 26 5.77 0.05 -7.24
CA GLU A 26 6.66 0.91 -8.05
C GLU A 26 6.30 0.85 -9.53
N GLU A 27 6.01 -0.32 -10.05
CA GLU A 27 5.58 -0.48 -11.45
C GLU A 27 4.26 0.24 -11.72
N GLY A 28 3.41 0.38 -10.72
CA GLY A 28 2.18 1.15 -10.81
C GLY A 28 2.35 2.65 -10.61
N GLY A 29 3.55 3.10 -10.20
CA GLY A 29 3.86 4.51 -10.03
C GLY A 29 4.21 4.95 -8.62
N ALA A 30 4.27 4.03 -7.65
CA ALA A 30 4.66 4.37 -6.28
C ALA A 30 6.14 4.74 -6.21
N THR A 31 6.47 5.73 -5.37
CA THR A 31 7.84 6.20 -5.18
C THR A 31 8.51 5.62 -3.94
N GLY A 32 7.75 4.99 -3.07
CA GLY A 32 8.27 4.35 -1.87
C GLY A 32 7.15 4.01 -0.90
N GLY A 33 7.51 3.44 0.22
CA GLY A 33 6.56 3.05 1.24
C GLY A 33 7.24 2.78 2.57
N THR A 34 6.44 2.58 3.60
CA THR A 34 6.92 2.24 4.94
C THR A 34 6.37 0.86 5.30
N VAL A 35 7.25 -0.02 5.74
CA VAL A 35 6.88 -1.41 6.06
C VAL A 35 6.84 -1.58 7.57
N PHE A 36 5.75 -2.16 8.06
CA PHE A 36 5.58 -2.56 9.45
C PHE A 36 5.42 -4.06 9.53
N HIS A 37 5.85 -4.64 10.63
CA HIS A 37 5.59 -6.03 10.94
C HIS A 37 4.39 -6.12 11.88
N GLY A 38 3.48 -7.03 11.58
CA GLY A 38 2.29 -7.25 12.39
C GLY A 38 1.90 -8.71 12.43
N LYS A 39 0.90 -9.00 13.25
CA LYS A 39 0.36 -10.35 13.38
C LYS A 39 -1.13 -10.31 13.05
N GLY A 40 -1.53 -11.11 12.07
CA GLY A 40 -2.93 -11.27 11.75
C GLY A 40 -3.60 -12.20 12.76
N VAL A 41 -4.78 -11.81 13.21
CA VAL A 41 -5.68 -12.65 13.99
C VAL A 41 -7.06 -12.57 13.36
N GLY A 42 -7.78 -13.67 13.35
CA GLY A 42 -9.10 -13.65 12.74
C GLY A 42 -9.86 -14.94 12.94
N MET A 43 -11.15 -14.86 12.75
CA MET A 43 -12.03 -16.00 12.74
C MET A 43 -12.00 -16.68 11.36
N LYS A 44 -12.15 -17.99 11.34
CA LYS A 44 -12.19 -18.75 10.09
C LYS A 44 -13.20 -18.21 9.10
N ARG A 45 -14.35 -17.72 9.59
CA ARG A 45 -15.38 -17.11 8.75
C ARG A 45 -14.88 -15.85 8.05
N ALA A 46 -14.11 -15.00 8.75
CA ALA A 46 -13.52 -13.80 8.17
C ALA A 46 -12.48 -14.17 7.11
N GLU A 47 -11.68 -15.21 7.34
CA GLU A 47 -10.72 -15.70 6.35
C GLU A 47 -11.42 -16.16 5.08
N GLN A 48 -12.54 -16.85 5.20
CA GLN A 48 -13.32 -17.28 4.05
C GLN A 48 -13.88 -16.10 3.27
N PHE A 49 -14.35 -15.06 3.97
CA PHE A 49 -14.90 -13.86 3.35
C PHE A 49 -13.83 -13.08 2.58
N LEU A 50 -12.63 -12.92 3.18
CA LEU A 50 -11.54 -12.17 2.55
C LEU A 50 -10.72 -13.01 1.57
N GLY A 51 -10.83 -14.33 1.62
CA GLY A 51 -10.06 -15.23 0.76
C GLY A 51 -8.58 -15.33 1.11
N VAL A 52 -8.19 -14.88 2.30
CA VAL A 52 -6.79 -14.88 2.77
C VAL A 52 -6.72 -15.40 4.20
N SER A 53 -5.57 -15.93 4.59
CA SER A 53 -5.33 -16.31 5.98
C SER A 53 -5.10 -15.07 6.83
N LEU A 54 -5.85 -14.95 7.93
CA LEU A 54 -5.72 -13.83 8.86
C LEU A 54 -4.92 -14.19 10.12
N VAL A 55 -4.59 -15.47 10.31
CA VAL A 55 -3.85 -15.92 11.50
C VAL A 55 -2.43 -16.27 11.09
N SER A 56 -1.59 -15.26 10.96
CA SER A 56 -0.18 -15.44 10.62
C SER A 56 0.57 -14.13 10.74
N GLU A 57 1.88 -14.21 10.66
CA GLU A 57 2.72 -13.03 10.58
C GLU A 57 2.47 -12.28 9.26
N LYS A 58 2.36 -10.98 9.36
CA LYS A 58 2.04 -10.11 8.22
C LYS A 58 3.03 -8.96 8.13
N GLU A 59 3.14 -8.42 6.93
CA GLU A 59 3.80 -7.15 6.70
C GLU A 59 2.74 -6.15 6.24
N ILE A 60 2.75 -4.97 6.84
CA ILE A 60 1.82 -3.89 6.51
C ILE A 60 2.63 -2.80 5.84
N ILE A 61 2.20 -2.37 4.66
CA ILE A 61 2.94 -1.41 3.85
C ILE A 61 2.06 -0.18 3.65
N PHE A 62 2.57 0.98 4.05
CA PHE A 62 1.91 2.26 3.84
C PHE A 62 2.54 2.95 2.65
N ILE A 63 1.72 3.32 1.67
CA ILE A 63 2.16 4.04 0.47
C ILE A 63 1.31 5.30 0.32
N VAL A 64 1.94 6.45 0.42
CA VAL A 64 1.27 7.73 0.13
C VAL A 64 1.46 8.03 -1.35
N THR A 65 0.37 8.29 -2.04
CA THR A 65 0.41 8.54 -3.47
C THR A 65 -0.59 9.63 -3.87
N LYS A 66 -0.40 10.19 -5.05
CA LYS A 66 -1.39 11.08 -5.63
C LYS A 66 -2.66 10.30 -5.97
N THR A 67 -3.81 10.95 -5.81
CA THR A 67 -5.11 10.34 -6.07
C THR A 67 -5.21 9.73 -7.48
N GLU A 68 -4.67 10.41 -8.49
CA GLU A 68 -4.71 9.93 -9.86
C GLU A 68 -3.87 8.66 -10.11
N GLN A 69 -2.92 8.35 -9.23
CA GLN A 69 -2.05 7.18 -9.36
C GLN A 69 -2.52 5.98 -8.53
N LYS A 70 -3.40 6.20 -7.59
CA LYS A 70 -3.82 5.17 -6.64
C LYS A 70 -4.33 3.91 -7.32
N ASN A 71 -5.23 4.03 -8.28
CA ASN A 71 -5.83 2.87 -8.92
C ASN A 71 -4.80 2.04 -9.70
N ALA A 72 -3.87 2.69 -10.38
CA ALA A 72 -2.80 2.00 -11.11
C ALA A 72 -1.89 1.23 -10.16
N ILE A 73 -1.56 1.82 -9.01
CA ILE A 73 -0.73 1.18 -8.00
C ILE A 73 -1.45 -0.03 -7.39
N MET A 74 -2.70 0.14 -6.99
CA MET A 74 -3.47 -0.96 -6.41
C MET A 74 -3.68 -2.10 -7.39
N LYS A 75 -3.95 -1.78 -8.65
CA LYS A 75 -4.10 -2.79 -9.71
C LYS A 75 -2.80 -3.59 -9.90
N SER A 76 -1.67 -2.91 -9.96
CA SER A 76 -0.36 -3.55 -10.10
C SER A 76 -0.05 -4.48 -8.91
N ILE A 77 -0.35 -4.04 -7.69
CA ILE A 77 -0.18 -4.86 -6.49
C ILE A 77 -1.05 -6.12 -6.58
N MET A 78 -2.31 -5.99 -6.98
CA MET A 78 -3.21 -7.14 -7.07
C MET A 78 -2.80 -8.11 -8.16
N GLU A 79 -2.32 -7.64 -9.30
CA GLU A 79 -1.89 -8.50 -10.40
C GLU A 79 -0.63 -9.30 -10.07
N LYS A 80 0.30 -8.71 -9.32
CA LYS A 80 1.64 -9.27 -9.10
C LYS A 80 1.89 -9.82 -7.70
N ALA A 81 1.08 -9.41 -6.73
CA ALA A 81 1.26 -9.80 -5.34
C ALA A 81 -0.06 -10.05 -4.61
N GLY A 82 -1.18 -10.13 -5.34
CA GLY A 82 -2.49 -10.28 -4.75
C GLY A 82 -2.85 -11.69 -4.34
N ILE A 83 -4.15 -11.91 -4.19
CA ILE A 83 -4.71 -13.22 -3.86
C ILE A 83 -4.37 -14.20 -4.97
N GLY A 84 -3.90 -15.38 -4.62
CA GLY A 84 -3.43 -16.38 -5.59
C GLY A 84 -1.92 -16.39 -5.75
N THR A 85 -1.22 -15.37 -5.25
CA THR A 85 0.24 -15.39 -5.13
C THR A 85 0.62 -15.70 -3.69
N LYS A 86 1.89 -16.06 -3.46
CA LYS A 86 2.37 -16.36 -2.10
C LYS A 86 2.33 -15.13 -1.19
N ALA A 87 2.41 -13.93 -1.75
CA ALA A 87 2.30 -12.70 -0.98
C ALA A 87 0.89 -12.51 -0.42
N GLY A 88 -0.14 -12.94 -1.15
CA GLY A 88 -1.52 -12.92 -0.68
C GLY A 88 -1.98 -11.55 -0.21
N THR A 89 -1.60 -10.49 -0.93
CA THR A 89 -1.80 -9.12 -0.50
C THR A 89 -3.25 -8.69 -0.63
N ILE A 90 -3.75 -8.02 0.40
CA ILE A 90 -4.98 -7.22 0.29
C ILE A 90 -4.60 -5.76 0.45
N ALA A 91 -5.36 -4.87 -0.17
CA ALA A 91 -5.05 -3.46 -0.15
C ALA A 91 -6.30 -2.61 0.04
N PHE A 92 -6.14 -1.53 0.78
CA PHE A 92 -7.18 -0.54 1.03
C PHE A 92 -6.63 0.83 0.70
N SER A 93 -7.50 1.78 0.39
CA SER A 93 -7.09 3.18 0.25
C SER A 93 -7.96 4.08 1.11
N LEU A 94 -7.33 5.12 1.63
CA LEU A 94 -7.98 6.14 2.45
C LEU A 94 -7.58 7.51 1.93
N PRO A 95 -8.52 8.47 1.86
CA PRO A 95 -8.14 9.82 1.48
C PRO A 95 -7.26 10.46 2.56
N VAL A 96 -6.22 11.16 2.12
CA VAL A 96 -5.38 11.97 3.00
C VAL A 96 -5.91 13.39 2.94
N THR A 97 -6.49 13.86 4.03
CA THR A 97 -7.16 15.16 4.06
C THR A 97 -6.18 16.31 4.18
N SER A 98 -5.09 16.11 4.89
CA SER A 98 -4.05 17.13 5.07
C SER A 98 -2.74 16.46 5.43
N THR A 99 -1.63 17.14 5.18
CA THR A 99 -0.30 16.66 5.51
C THR A 99 0.52 17.77 6.15
N ALA A 100 1.59 17.36 6.83
CA ALA A 100 2.61 18.26 7.33
C ALA A 100 3.96 17.55 7.14
N GLY A 101 4.91 18.20 6.48
CA GLY A 101 6.22 17.63 6.25
C GLY A 101 6.38 16.72 5.04
N LEU A 102 5.30 16.50 4.29
CA LEU A 102 5.39 15.72 3.06
C LEU A 102 6.07 16.54 1.97
N ARG A 103 7.05 15.98 1.28
CA ARG A 103 7.77 16.64 0.20
C ARG A 103 7.55 15.95 -1.12
N ILE A 104 7.34 16.75 -2.16
CA ILE A 104 7.16 16.26 -3.53
C ILE A 104 8.20 16.93 -4.41
N ILE A 105 8.89 16.12 -5.21
CA ILE A 105 9.80 16.63 -6.23
C ILE A 105 8.99 16.84 -7.50
N GLU A 106 8.91 18.08 -7.97
CA GLU A 106 8.20 18.41 -9.19
C GLU A 106 9.05 18.15 -10.44
N ASP A 107 8.42 18.18 -11.61
CA ASP A 107 9.09 17.95 -12.89
C ASP A 107 10.25 18.90 -13.14
N SER A 108 10.23 20.09 -12.55
CA SER A 108 11.33 21.06 -12.60
C SER A 108 12.53 20.70 -11.72
N GLY A 109 12.43 19.64 -10.93
CA GLY A 109 13.44 19.26 -9.94
C GLY A 109 13.31 20.01 -8.63
N GLU A 110 12.36 20.91 -8.51
CA GLU A 110 12.09 21.61 -7.25
C GLU A 110 11.33 20.72 -6.29
N CYS A 111 11.61 20.88 -4.99
CA CYS A 111 10.96 20.13 -3.92
C CYS A 111 9.96 21.03 -3.22
N GLU A 112 8.70 20.62 -3.21
CA GLU A 112 7.63 21.32 -2.50
C GLU A 112 7.22 20.53 -1.27
N GLU A 113 7.10 21.19 -0.13
CA GLU A 113 6.61 20.60 1.10
C GLU A 113 5.10 20.79 1.21
N ILE A 114 4.40 19.69 1.37
CA ILE A 114 2.94 19.69 1.53
C ILE A 114 2.50 18.88 2.76
#